data_90804e209c908943d3c6ec792830e278
#
_entry.id   90804e209c908943d3c6ec792830e278
#
_cell.length_a   1.000
_cell.length_b   1.000
_cell.length_c   1.000
_cell.angle_alpha   90.00
_cell.angle_beta   90.00
_cell.angle_gamma   90.00
#
_symmetry.space_group_name_H-M   'P 1'
#
loop_
_entity.id
_entity.type
_entity.pdbx_description
1 polymer ?
#
loop_
_entity_poly.entity_id
_entity_poly.type
_entity_poly.pdbx_seq_one_letter_code
_entity_poly.pdbx_strand_id
1 'polypeptide(L)'
;MVNKKQQILRINKLIIFLLIFSFCGGGSETSETVEEAQDTTTTTEAQDTTTTTEAQDTTTTTEAQDTTTTTEAQDTSTFVSWANVKGPPMIYAASDVSQSTIDKTLKWYEIASSAWGEFGPAEIWIVGNSKETVSDLEDLWCDIRTEKDKKWNKEWDCANEYWSPFARYVDDGGAAVSTYYRDYIDYHFFLVTMGPKYPSPDEDDYKVVTMHEYFHIYQHAHISNIDDEGPSSAIRDEKMGGADKPWFAEGGAEYMAQLLYSRQPNVRSNYLKEIMDRKAYSIGEYLDYGKPLKDLTYSDPVQTYDIGTWLVAYIVDKVGEETFRVNFYKDLDGLGFEESFKKHFGMGSDQLISEFDEWIKQPVDELLKIIP
;
A
#
# COMPACT_ATOMS: atom_id res chain seq x y z
N MET A 1 5.37 8.18 -45.59
CA MET A 1 4.44 7.02 -45.63
C MET A 1 4.87 6.06 -44.50
N VAL A 2 4.35 6.20 -43.34
CA VAL A 2 4.64 5.36 -42.17
C VAL A 2 3.73 4.14 -42.25
N ASN A 3 4.32 2.99 -42.07
CA ASN A 3 3.77 1.67 -42.39
C ASN A 3 2.62 1.31 -41.47
N LYS A 4 1.39 1.21 -41.98
CA LYS A 4 0.15 0.83 -41.26
C LYS A 4 0.23 -0.47 -40.41
N LYS A 5 1.24 -1.31 -40.66
CA LYS A 5 1.44 -2.55 -39.87
C LYS A 5 2.06 -2.34 -38.50
N GLN A 6 2.77 -1.22 -38.27
CA GLN A 6 3.31 -0.91 -36.92
C GLN A 6 2.26 -0.29 -35.97
N GLN A 7 1.22 0.35 -36.52
CA GLN A 7 0.13 0.89 -35.70
C GLN A 7 -0.78 -0.19 -35.09
N ILE A 8 -0.99 -1.29 -35.83
CA ILE A 8 -1.88 -2.38 -35.35
C ILE A 8 -1.22 -3.21 -34.23
N LEU A 9 0.11 -3.29 -34.20
CA LEU A 9 0.81 -4.07 -33.16
C LEU A 9 0.91 -3.35 -31.82
N ARG A 10 0.81 -2.01 -31.82
CA ARG A 10 0.81 -1.21 -30.56
C ARG A 10 -0.55 -1.19 -29.86
N ILE A 11 -1.65 -1.33 -30.60
CA ILE A 11 -3.01 -1.32 -30.05
C ILE A 11 -3.34 -2.61 -29.26
N ASN A 12 -2.75 -3.75 -29.63
CA ASN A 12 -3.05 -5.04 -28.97
C ASN A 12 -2.30 -5.30 -27.65
N LYS A 13 -1.34 -4.46 -27.27
CA LYS A 13 -0.64 -4.61 -25.97
C LYS A 13 -1.23 -3.77 -24.83
N LEU A 14 -2.21 -2.89 -25.11
CA LEU A 14 -2.76 -1.94 -24.16
C LEU A 14 -4.12 -2.33 -23.55
N ILE A 15 -4.68 -3.47 -23.96
CA ILE A 15 -6.08 -3.86 -23.58
C ILE A 15 -6.16 -4.71 -22.29
N ILE A 16 -5.06 -5.04 -21.63
CA ILE A 16 -5.08 -6.00 -20.51
C ILE A 16 -5.19 -5.32 -19.12
N PHE A 17 -5.26 -3.99 -19.01
CA PHE A 17 -5.34 -3.32 -17.70
C PHE A 17 -6.71 -2.68 -17.38
N LEU A 18 -7.75 -3.16 -17.99
CA LEU A 18 -9.13 -2.72 -17.75
C LEU A 18 -9.94 -3.89 -17.23
N LEU A 19 -9.70 -4.31 -16.02
CA LEU A 19 -10.72 -5.09 -15.30
C LEU A 19 -10.41 -5.09 -13.82
N ILE A 20 -11.42 -4.73 -13.07
CA ILE A 20 -11.83 -5.29 -11.79
C ILE A 20 -11.38 -4.52 -10.56
N PHE A 21 -12.23 -3.56 -10.21
CA PHE A 21 -12.66 -3.43 -8.83
C PHE A 21 -14.15 -3.76 -8.78
N SER A 22 -14.45 -4.98 -8.38
CA SER A 22 -15.82 -5.42 -8.13
C SER A 22 -16.26 -4.99 -6.74
N PHE A 23 -17.41 -4.38 -6.71
CA PHE A 23 -18.22 -3.94 -5.60
C PHE A 23 -18.27 -4.91 -4.41
N CYS A 24 -18.04 -4.37 -3.22
CA CYS A 24 -18.65 -4.83 -1.99
C CYS A 24 -19.81 -3.88 -1.66
N GLY A 25 -21.00 -4.22 -2.07
CA GLY A 25 -22.22 -3.55 -1.67
C GLY A 25 -23.14 -4.51 -0.94
N GLY A 26 -23.43 -4.21 0.31
CA GLY A 26 -24.42 -4.93 1.11
C GLY A 26 -24.63 -4.23 2.45
N GLY A 27 -25.29 -3.08 2.45
CA GLY A 27 -25.69 -2.37 3.66
C GLY A 27 -27.15 -2.61 3.96
N SER A 28 -27.46 -3.03 5.16
CA SER A 28 -28.80 -2.96 5.77
C SER A 28 -28.79 -1.84 6.80
N GLU A 29 -29.61 -0.82 6.57
CA GLU A 29 -29.85 0.25 7.52
C GLU A 29 -30.68 -0.24 8.72
N THR A 30 -30.19 -0.01 9.93
CA THR A 30 -31.04 0.11 11.11
C THR A 30 -30.56 1.30 11.93
N SER A 31 -31.42 2.33 12.00
CA SER A 31 -31.26 3.51 12.81
C SER A 31 -31.55 3.18 14.26
N GLU A 32 -30.62 3.46 15.18
CA GLU A 32 -30.91 3.62 16.60
C GLU A 32 -30.37 4.94 17.11
N THR A 33 -31.26 5.61 17.83
CA THR A 33 -31.08 6.91 18.48
C THR A 33 -30.22 6.76 19.73
N VAL A 34 -29.19 7.59 19.89
CA VAL A 34 -28.35 7.65 21.09
C VAL A 34 -28.73 8.88 21.92
N GLU A 35 -29.05 8.63 23.19
CA GLU A 35 -29.26 9.63 24.24
C GLU A 35 -27.93 10.24 24.72
N GLU A 36 -27.99 11.55 25.00
CA GLU A 36 -26.90 12.31 25.62
C GLU A 36 -26.65 11.88 27.05
N ALA A 37 -25.38 11.69 27.42
CA ALA A 37 -24.95 11.56 28.84
C ALA A 37 -23.88 12.61 29.17
N GLN A 38 -24.14 13.27 30.27
CA GLN A 38 -23.45 14.45 30.82
C GLN A 38 -22.03 14.17 31.34
N ASP A 39 -21.24 15.21 31.15
CA ASP A 39 -19.88 15.47 31.62
C ASP A 39 -19.73 15.47 33.18
N THR A 40 -18.68 14.83 33.66
CA THR A 40 -18.17 15.05 35.03
C THR A 40 -16.65 15.12 35.00
N THR A 41 -16.16 16.33 35.16
CA THR A 41 -14.75 16.69 35.29
C THR A 41 -14.20 16.28 36.65
N THR A 42 -13.11 15.53 36.71
CA THR A 42 -12.34 15.32 37.93
C THR A 42 -10.88 15.69 37.69
N THR A 43 -10.44 16.74 38.37
CA THR A 43 -9.06 17.27 38.37
C THR A 43 -8.21 16.44 39.37
N THR A 44 -7.07 15.92 38.96
CA THR A 44 -6.06 15.35 39.87
C THR A 44 -4.72 16.01 39.65
N GLU A 45 -4.17 16.56 40.73
CA GLU A 45 -2.88 17.28 40.75
C GLU A 45 -1.68 16.33 40.56
N ALA A 46 -0.67 16.81 39.83
CA ALA A 46 0.59 16.12 39.58
C ALA A 46 1.60 16.46 40.71
N GLN A 47 2.24 15.44 41.24
CA GLN A 47 3.35 15.57 42.18
C GLN A 47 4.68 15.35 41.44
N ASP A 48 5.52 16.35 41.53
CA ASP A 48 6.86 16.44 40.92
C ASP A 48 7.87 15.64 41.77
N THR A 49 8.65 14.75 41.14
CA THR A 49 9.79 14.09 41.79
C THR A 49 11.01 14.19 40.90
N THR A 50 11.91 15.07 41.27
CA THR A 50 13.22 15.29 40.66
C THR A 50 14.20 14.19 41.10
N THR A 51 14.74 13.38 40.21
CA THR A 51 15.85 12.46 40.50
C THR A 51 17.08 12.89 39.72
N THR A 52 18.12 13.31 40.44
CA THR A 52 19.45 13.67 39.93
C THR A 52 20.26 12.38 39.75
N THR A 53 20.79 12.09 38.55
CA THR A 53 21.77 11.02 38.34
C THR A 53 23.08 11.57 37.86
N GLU A 54 24.15 11.29 38.60
CA GLU A 54 25.52 11.69 38.33
C GLU A 54 26.10 10.98 37.10
N ALA A 55 26.84 11.72 36.30
CA ALA A 55 27.56 11.21 35.13
C ALA A 55 28.91 10.61 35.52
N GLN A 56 29.18 9.38 35.11
CA GLN A 56 30.45 8.70 35.22
C GLN A 56 31.20 8.78 33.88
N ASP A 57 32.32 9.43 33.89
CA ASP A 57 33.25 9.65 32.77
C ASP A 57 34.04 8.38 32.50
N THR A 58 33.97 7.83 31.29
CA THR A 58 34.78 6.69 30.84
C THR A 58 35.53 7.07 29.56
N THR A 59 36.81 7.32 29.71
CA THR A 59 37.75 7.56 28.62
C THR A 59 38.04 6.25 27.87
N THR A 60 37.66 6.16 26.62
CA THR A 60 38.00 5.01 25.73
C THR A 60 39.05 5.47 24.71
N THR A 61 40.21 4.88 24.77
CA THR A 61 41.33 5.07 23.81
C THR A 61 41.00 4.29 22.53
N THR A 62 40.90 4.97 21.39
CA THR A 62 40.66 4.36 20.08
C THR A 62 42.01 4.18 19.36
N GLU A 63 42.41 2.95 19.15
CA GLU A 63 43.51 2.60 18.23
C GLU A 63 43.03 2.73 16.78
N ALA A 64 43.81 3.42 15.95
CA ALA A 64 43.57 3.58 14.53
C ALA A 64 43.90 2.31 13.76
N GLN A 65 42.93 1.72 13.14
CA GLN A 65 43.09 0.60 12.20
C GLN A 65 43.12 1.13 10.77
N ASP A 66 44.23 0.90 10.11
CA ASP A 66 44.50 1.26 8.72
C ASP A 66 43.63 0.42 7.79
N THR A 67 42.67 1.04 7.10
CA THR A 67 41.75 0.36 6.16
C THR A 67 42.19 0.67 4.74
N THR A 68 42.79 -0.29 4.10
CA THR A 68 43.09 -0.30 2.66
C THR A 68 41.76 -0.30 1.88
N THR A 69 41.43 0.84 1.28
CA THR A 69 40.25 0.99 0.43
C THR A 69 40.50 0.36 -0.93
N THR A 70 39.95 -0.82 -1.15
CA THR A 70 39.83 -1.40 -2.49
C THR A 70 38.70 -0.68 -3.21
N THR A 71 39.04 0.14 -4.20
CA THR A 71 38.07 0.78 -5.07
C THR A 71 37.51 -0.26 -6.03
N GLU A 72 36.35 -0.81 -5.69
CA GLU A 72 35.56 -1.58 -6.68
C GLU A 72 35.00 -0.59 -7.74
N ALA A 73 35.10 -1.00 -8.99
CA ALA A 73 34.62 -0.23 -10.12
C ALA A 73 33.10 -0.06 -9.98
N GLN A 74 32.67 1.21 -9.87
CA GLN A 74 31.27 1.60 -9.84
C GLN A 74 30.63 1.27 -11.20
N ASP A 75 29.77 0.26 -11.22
CA ASP A 75 28.89 -0.02 -12.35
C ASP A 75 27.94 1.19 -12.50
N THR A 76 28.07 1.91 -13.60
CA THR A 76 27.29 3.12 -13.89
C THR A 76 25.97 2.74 -14.57
N SER A 77 25.25 1.76 -14.06
CA SER A 77 23.83 1.64 -14.37
C SER A 77 23.10 2.74 -13.61
N THR A 78 22.47 3.65 -14.29
CA THR A 78 21.68 4.76 -13.76
C THR A 78 20.38 4.25 -13.14
N PHE A 79 20.49 3.42 -12.12
CA PHE A 79 19.35 2.95 -11.36
C PHE A 79 18.93 4.04 -10.36
N VAL A 80 17.76 4.61 -10.56
CA VAL A 80 17.14 5.47 -9.55
C VAL A 80 16.63 4.55 -8.44
N SER A 81 17.44 4.40 -7.39
CA SER A 81 16.99 3.69 -6.19
C SER A 81 15.86 4.49 -5.53
N TRP A 82 14.65 3.97 -5.58
CA TRP A 82 13.45 4.52 -4.91
C TRP A 82 13.65 4.75 -3.40
N ALA A 83 14.61 4.04 -2.80
CA ALA A 83 14.93 4.09 -1.37
C ALA A 83 15.64 5.39 -0.91
N ASN A 84 16.01 6.29 -1.82
CA ASN A 84 16.87 7.44 -1.49
C ASN A 84 16.21 8.80 -1.71
N VAL A 85 14.98 8.87 -2.15
CA VAL A 85 14.27 10.14 -2.31
C VAL A 85 13.50 10.44 -1.03
N LYS A 86 14.06 11.35 -0.24
CA LYS A 86 13.46 11.83 1.01
C LYS A 86 12.68 13.11 0.77
N GLY A 87 11.54 13.22 1.38
CA GLY A 87 10.75 14.44 1.38
C GLY A 87 9.25 14.16 1.43
N PRO A 88 8.44 15.19 1.72
CA PRO A 88 7.01 15.06 1.71
C PRO A 88 6.51 14.72 0.29
N PRO A 89 5.37 14.03 0.17
CA PRO A 89 4.75 13.80 -1.12
C PRO A 89 4.27 15.12 -1.73
N MET A 90 4.18 15.18 -3.05
CA MET A 90 3.46 16.24 -3.72
C MET A 90 1.97 15.90 -3.69
N ILE A 91 1.14 16.82 -3.20
CA ILE A 91 -0.30 16.60 -3.10
C ILE A 91 -1.03 17.51 -4.09
N TYR A 92 -1.86 16.92 -4.91
CA TYR A 92 -2.77 17.56 -5.83
C TYR A 92 -4.20 17.14 -5.51
N ALA A 93 -5.12 18.07 -5.43
CA ALA A 93 -6.49 17.76 -5.07
C ALA A 93 -7.48 18.51 -5.97
N ALA A 94 -8.58 17.86 -6.28
CA ALA A 94 -9.69 18.51 -6.96
C ALA A 94 -10.25 19.68 -6.13
N SER A 95 -10.80 20.69 -6.78
CA SER A 95 -11.20 21.95 -6.12
C SER A 95 -12.35 21.79 -5.10
N ASP A 96 -13.10 20.69 -5.17
CA ASP A 96 -14.16 20.35 -4.22
C ASP A 96 -13.67 19.48 -3.03
N VAL A 97 -12.39 19.15 -2.98
CA VAL A 97 -11.76 18.45 -1.84
C VAL A 97 -11.46 19.45 -0.72
N SER A 98 -11.88 19.14 0.50
CA SER A 98 -11.64 20.02 1.64
C SER A 98 -10.16 20.04 2.06
N GLN A 99 -9.70 21.18 2.58
CA GLN A 99 -8.35 21.27 3.16
C GLN A 99 -8.15 20.25 4.30
N SER A 100 -9.19 19.99 5.08
CA SER A 100 -9.15 18.96 6.14
C SER A 100 -8.85 17.56 5.60
N THR A 101 -9.37 17.20 4.43
CA THR A 101 -9.07 15.92 3.77
C THR A 101 -7.60 15.87 3.33
N ILE A 102 -7.11 16.95 2.73
CA ILE A 102 -5.71 17.06 2.32
C ILE A 102 -4.77 16.91 3.54
N ASP A 103 -5.04 17.66 4.62
CA ASP A 103 -4.24 17.63 5.85
C ASP A 103 -4.25 16.23 6.51
N LYS A 104 -5.40 15.55 6.50
CA LYS A 104 -5.52 14.18 7.00
C LYS A 104 -4.69 13.22 6.17
N THR A 105 -4.79 13.28 4.85
CA THR A 105 -4.01 12.43 3.94
C THR A 105 -2.52 12.62 4.18
N LEU A 106 -2.04 13.86 4.23
CA LEU A 106 -0.64 14.14 4.51
C LEU A 106 -0.20 13.57 5.86
N LYS A 107 -0.97 13.80 6.91
CA LYS A 107 -0.68 13.30 8.25
C LYS A 107 -0.52 11.78 8.29
N TRP A 108 -1.43 11.04 7.66
CA TRP A 108 -1.39 9.58 7.70
C TRP A 108 -0.32 9.00 6.78
N TYR A 109 0.00 9.68 5.69
CA TYR A 109 1.19 9.40 4.88
C TYR A 109 2.48 9.57 5.70
N GLU A 110 2.63 10.67 6.44
CA GLU A 110 3.80 10.92 7.29
C GLU A 110 3.94 9.88 8.41
N ILE A 111 2.83 9.44 9.01
CA ILE A 111 2.85 8.36 10.01
C ILE A 111 3.35 7.06 9.38
N ALA A 112 2.87 6.69 8.20
CA ALA A 112 3.27 5.48 7.50
C ALA A 112 4.75 5.54 7.08
N SER A 113 5.17 6.64 6.46
CA SER A 113 6.57 6.83 6.04
C SER A 113 7.55 6.84 7.20
N SER A 114 7.16 7.42 8.34
CA SER A 114 7.97 7.37 9.56
C SER A 114 8.10 5.97 10.14
N ALA A 115 7.05 5.14 10.00
CA ALA A 115 7.03 3.77 10.54
C ALA A 115 7.77 2.77 9.64
N TRP A 116 7.69 2.94 8.33
CA TRP A 116 8.15 1.93 7.37
C TRP A 116 9.32 2.37 6.50
N GLY A 117 9.73 3.63 6.56
CA GLY A 117 10.79 4.23 5.75
C GLY A 117 10.23 5.19 4.69
N GLU A 118 11.05 6.15 4.28
CA GLU A 118 10.69 7.13 3.28
C GLU A 118 11.09 6.62 1.89
N PHE A 119 10.10 6.51 1.00
CA PHE A 119 10.26 6.11 -0.39
C PHE A 119 9.60 7.13 -1.31
N GLY A 120 10.20 7.37 -2.47
CA GLY A 120 9.64 8.36 -3.39
C GLY A 120 10.51 8.58 -4.63
N PRO A 121 10.22 9.63 -5.41
CA PRO A 121 9.17 10.63 -5.18
C PRO A 121 7.75 10.06 -5.26
N ALA A 122 6.81 10.62 -4.48
CA ALA A 122 5.42 10.24 -4.51
C ALA A 122 4.52 11.45 -4.84
N GLU A 123 3.51 11.21 -5.64
CA GLU A 123 2.45 12.16 -5.94
C GLU A 123 1.12 11.59 -5.47
N ILE A 124 0.42 12.34 -4.61
CA ILE A 124 -0.91 11.98 -4.13
C ILE A 124 -1.92 12.85 -4.85
N TRP A 125 -2.82 12.22 -5.58
CA TRP A 125 -3.89 12.87 -6.32
C TRP A 125 -5.23 12.54 -5.68
N ILE A 126 -5.87 13.53 -5.06
CA ILE A 126 -7.13 13.36 -4.34
C ILE A 126 -8.28 13.80 -5.25
N VAL A 127 -9.05 12.83 -5.66
CA VAL A 127 -10.18 13.00 -6.58
C VAL A 127 -11.40 13.49 -5.83
N GLY A 128 -12.11 14.47 -6.39
CA GLY A 128 -13.33 15.02 -5.85
C GLY A 128 -14.59 14.21 -6.20
N ASN A 129 -15.74 14.74 -5.81
CA ASN A 129 -17.05 14.10 -6.04
C ASN A 129 -17.70 14.49 -7.39
N SER A 130 -17.13 15.44 -8.11
CA SER A 130 -17.71 16.02 -9.33
C SER A 130 -16.87 15.68 -10.55
N LYS A 131 -17.54 15.29 -11.65
CA LYS A 131 -16.87 15.07 -12.94
C LYS A 131 -16.24 16.33 -13.51
N GLU A 132 -16.78 17.51 -13.17
CA GLU A 132 -16.23 18.80 -13.58
C GLU A 132 -14.87 19.04 -12.89
N THR A 133 -14.80 18.89 -11.57
CA THR A 133 -13.57 19.09 -10.80
C THR A 133 -12.50 18.04 -11.13
N VAL A 134 -12.90 16.85 -11.56
CA VAL A 134 -11.99 15.82 -12.05
C VAL A 134 -11.41 16.21 -13.41
N SER A 135 -12.19 16.79 -14.29
CA SER A 135 -11.67 17.30 -15.58
C SER A 135 -10.57 18.33 -15.37
N ASP A 136 -10.78 19.27 -14.43
CA ASP A 136 -9.75 20.27 -14.06
C ASP A 136 -8.50 19.60 -13.48
N LEU A 137 -8.68 18.52 -12.68
CA LEU A 137 -7.56 17.77 -12.12
C LEU A 137 -6.77 17.00 -13.18
N GLU A 138 -7.43 16.51 -14.22
CA GLU A 138 -6.81 15.86 -15.38
C GLU A 138 -6.05 16.85 -16.26
N ASP A 139 -6.58 18.05 -16.45
CA ASP A 139 -5.86 19.14 -17.13
C ASP A 139 -4.59 19.50 -16.35
N LEU A 140 -4.68 19.62 -15.03
CA LEU A 140 -3.52 19.84 -14.16
C LEU A 140 -2.51 18.69 -14.26
N TRP A 141 -2.96 17.43 -14.29
CA TRP A 141 -2.10 16.28 -14.52
C TRP A 141 -1.30 16.42 -15.80
N CYS A 142 -1.96 16.75 -16.91
CA CYS A 142 -1.33 16.93 -18.19
C CYS A 142 -0.29 18.06 -18.19
N ASP A 143 -0.60 19.17 -17.54
CA ASP A 143 0.32 20.29 -17.42
C ASP A 143 1.57 19.93 -16.63
N ILE A 144 1.40 19.25 -15.49
CA ILE A 144 2.51 18.79 -14.64
C ILE A 144 3.37 17.75 -15.37
N ARG A 145 2.74 16.79 -16.06
CA ARG A 145 3.51 15.81 -16.88
C ARG A 145 4.33 16.50 -17.95
N THR A 146 3.75 17.46 -18.66
CA THR A 146 4.44 18.21 -19.71
C THR A 146 5.61 19.03 -19.14
N GLU A 147 5.48 19.55 -17.93
CA GLU A 147 6.55 20.30 -17.27
C GLU A 147 7.69 19.39 -16.77
N LYS A 148 7.34 18.27 -16.13
CA LYS A 148 8.31 17.41 -15.45
C LYS A 148 8.97 16.39 -16.37
N ASP A 149 8.30 16.00 -17.44
CA ASP A 149 8.75 14.94 -18.33
C ASP A 149 8.94 15.44 -19.77
N LYS A 150 10.18 15.53 -20.21
CA LYS A 150 10.51 16.04 -21.56
C LYS A 150 10.07 15.10 -22.69
N LYS A 151 9.79 13.85 -22.38
CA LYS A 151 9.31 12.86 -23.34
C LYS A 151 7.78 12.81 -23.42
N TRP A 152 7.08 13.49 -22.51
CA TRP A 152 5.63 13.56 -22.52
C TRP A 152 5.14 14.45 -23.68
N ASN A 153 4.24 13.92 -24.47
CA ASN A 153 3.62 14.66 -25.57
C ASN A 153 2.16 15.00 -25.22
N LYS A 154 1.91 16.26 -24.84
CA LYS A 154 0.59 16.71 -24.42
C LYS A 154 -0.50 16.43 -25.46
N GLU A 155 -0.25 16.65 -26.74
CA GLU A 155 -1.24 16.44 -27.80
C GLU A 155 -1.61 14.97 -27.99
N TRP A 156 -0.66 14.07 -27.73
CA TRP A 156 -0.85 12.65 -27.90
C TRP A 156 -1.22 11.94 -26.60
N ASP A 157 -0.50 12.23 -25.51
CA ASP A 157 -0.63 11.50 -24.25
C ASP A 157 -1.80 12.00 -23.41
N CYS A 158 -2.21 13.28 -23.53
CA CYS A 158 -3.35 13.85 -22.82
C CYS A 158 -4.66 13.83 -23.62
N ALA A 159 -4.61 13.73 -24.95
CA ALA A 159 -5.81 13.78 -25.79
C ALA A 159 -6.57 12.45 -25.90
N ASN A 160 -6.03 11.36 -25.37
CA ASN A 160 -6.70 10.08 -25.39
C ASN A 160 -7.59 9.95 -24.15
N GLU A 161 -8.89 9.85 -24.34
CA GLU A 161 -9.90 9.57 -23.30
C GLU A 161 -9.57 8.31 -22.44
N TYR A 162 -8.70 7.45 -22.93
CA TYR A 162 -8.20 6.27 -22.21
C TYR A 162 -7.16 6.59 -21.13
N TRP A 163 -6.72 7.83 -21.01
CA TRP A 163 -5.67 8.24 -20.07
C TRP A 163 -6.16 9.12 -18.92
N SER A 164 -7.45 9.22 -18.72
CA SER A 164 -7.97 9.81 -17.50
C SER A 164 -7.63 8.90 -16.30
N PRO A 165 -6.60 9.22 -15.51
CA PRO A 165 -6.26 8.37 -14.39
C PRO A 165 -7.28 8.48 -13.27
N PHE A 166 -8.18 9.48 -13.30
CA PHE A 166 -8.99 9.89 -12.16
C PHE A 166 -10.50 9.72 -12.34
N ALA A 167 -11.03 9.81 -13.58
CA ALA A 167 -12.48 9.84 -13.83
C ALA A 167 -13.24 8.67 -13.20
N ARG A 168 -12.67 7.47 -13.22
CA ARG A 168 -13.29 6.26 -12.63
C ARG A 168 -13.50 6.38 -11.12
N TYR A 169 -12.62 7.07 -10.42
CA TYR A 169 -12.70 7.19 -8.95
C TYR A 169 -13.86 8.06 -8.48
N VAL A 170 -14.43 8.92 -9.34
CA VAL A 170 -15.64 9.70 -9.02
C VAL A 170 -16.82 8.77 -8.80
N ASP A 171 -16.98 7.79 -9.68
CA ASP A 171 -18.12 6.88 -9.67
C ASP A 171 -17.85 5.66 -8.77
N ASP A 172 -16.67 5.05 -8.91
CA ASP A 172 -16.31 3.79 -8.24
C ASP A 172 -15.73 4.00 -6.84
N GLY A 173 -15.07 5.14 -6.58
CA GLY A 173 -14.37 5.37 -5.32
C GLY A 173 -13.06 4.59 -5.21
N GLY A 174 -12.64 4.31 -3.97
CA GLY A 174 -11.44 3.55 -3.67
C GLY A 174 -10.15 4.36 -3.76
N ALA A 175 -9.02 3.67 -3.66
CA ALA A 175 -7.68 4.23 -3.84
C ALA A 175 -6.81 3.24 -4.60
N ALA A 176 -5.65 3.67 -5.07
CA ALA A 176 -4.67 2.79 -5.69
C ALA A 176 -3.29 3.42 -5.76
N VAL A 177 -2.25 2.58 -5.78
CA VAL A 177 -0.89 2.96 -6.13
C VAL A 177 -0.53 2.42 -7.51
N SER A 178 0.14 3.27 -8.27
CA SER A 178 0.79 2.87 -9.52
C SER A 178 2.22 3.39 -9.53
N THR A 179 3.11 2.66 -10.14
CA THR A 179 4.48 3.12 -10.36
C THR A 179 4.61 3.67 -11.78
N TYR A 180 5.02 4.93 -11.87
CA TYR A 180 5.39 5.55 -13.12
C TYR A 180 6.89 5.40 -13.32
N TYR A 181 7.28 4.27 -13.83
CA TYR A 181 8.62 3.95 -14.28
C TYR A 181 8.51 3.33 -15.68
N ARG A 182 8.99 4.02 -16.70
CA ARG A 182 8.96 3.57 -18.09
C ARG A 182 10.18 4.11 -18.81
N ASP A 183 10.73 3.36 -19.72
CA ASP A 183 11.89 3.73 -20.55
C ASP A 183 11.69 5.02 -21.38
N TYR A 184 10.44 5.35 -21.68
CA TYR A 184 10.07 6.53 -22.48
C TYR A 184 9.68 7.76 -21.63
N ILE A 185 9.81 7.74 -20.31
CA ILE A 185 9.62 8.89 -19.44
C ILE A 185 10.91 9.22 -18.68
N ASP A 186 11.11 10.51 -18.40
CA ASP A 186 12.29 11.00 -17.68
C ASP A 186 12.05 11.20 -16.17
N TYR A 187 10.78 11.30 -15.76
CA TYR A 187 10.38 11.51 -14.37
C TYR A 187 9.62 10.31 -13.82
N HIS A 188 10.26 9.60 -12.93
CA HIS A 188 9.74 8.40 -12.30
C HIS A 188 9.19 8.71 -10.91
N PHE A 189 8.01 8.19 -10.56
CA PHE A 189 7.36 8.47 -9.28
C PHE A 189 6.31 7.39 -8.94
N PHE A 190 5.91 7.36 -7.67
CA PHE A 190 4.72 6.64 -7.23
C PHE A 190 3.49 7.54 -7.39
N LEU A 191 2.50 7.08 -8.10
CA LEU A 191 1.20 7.72 -8.20
C LEU A 191 0.26 7.08 -7.17
N VAL A 192 -0.18 7.87 -6.19
CA VAL A 192 -1.25 7.49 -5.28
C VAL A 192 -2.52 8.23 -5.71
N THR A 193 -3.56 7.51 -6.07
CA THR A 193 -4.87 8.09 -6.37
C THR A 193 -5.82 7.78 -5.23
N MET A 194 -6.45 8.83 -4.67
CA MET A 194 -7.40 8.73 -3.57
C MET A 194 -8.78 9.17 -4.06
N GLY A 195 -9.75 8.27 -4.09
CA GLY A 195 -11.12 8.59 -4.47
C GLY A 195 -11.93 9.19 -3.32
N PRO A 196 -13.13 9.73 -3.60
CA PRO A 196 -13.97 10.37 -2.59
C PRO A 196 -14.81 9.38 -1.76
N LYS A 197 -14.81 8.11 -2.14
CA LYS A 197 -15.65 7.07 -1.51
C LYS A 197 -14.81 5.83 -1.22
N TYR A 198 -15.07 5.22 -0.08
CA TYR A 198 -14.44 3.98 0.35
C TYR A 198 -15.50 2.93 0.67
N PRO A 199 -15.31 1.67 0.28
CA PRO A 199 -16.30 0.62 0.47
C PRO A 199 -16.46 0.20 1.93
N SER A 200 -15.43 0.40 2.76
CA SER A 200 -15.40 -0.04 4.15
C SER A 200 -15.43 1.13 5.13
N PRO A 201 -16.21 1.05 6.22
CA PRO A 201 -16.15 2.03 7.32
C PRO A 201 -14.77 2.09 8.00
N ASP A 202 -13.95 1.06 7.85
CA ASP A 202 -12.62 0.97 8.43
C ASP A 202 -11.61 1.90 7.73
N GLU A 203 -11.86 2.23 6.49
CA GLU A 203 -11.06 3.11 5.65
C GLU A 203 -11.50 4.57 5.74
N ASP A 204 -12.38 4.88 6.70
CA ASP A 204 -12.96 6.19 6.89
C ASP A 204 -11.90 7.30 7.00
N ASP A 205 -12.25 8.48 6.52
CA ASP A 205 -11.47 9.71 6.64
C ASP A 205 -10.03 9.64 6.07
N TYR A 206 -9.77 8.82 5.08
CA TYR A 206 -8.43 8.70 4.48
C TYR A 206 -7.33 8.26 5.46
N LYS A 207 -7.68 7.65 6.60
CA LYS A 207 -6.73 7.24 7.63
C LYS A 207 -6.01 5.95 7.25
N VAL A 208 -6.75 4.87 7.37
CA VAL A 208 -6.20 3.53 7.12
C VAL A 208 -5.88 3.35 5.64
N VAL A 209 -6.74 3.85 4.75
CA VAL A 209 -6.52 3.75 3.31
C VAL A 209 -5.23 4.45 2.88
N THR A 210 -4.90 5.62 3.45
CA THR A 210 -3.62 6.28 3.13
C THR A 210 -2.43 5.43 3.56
N MET A 211 -2.50 4.77 4.71
CA MET A 211 -1.43 3.86 5.16
C MET A 211 -1.37 2.57 4.33
N HIS A 212 -2.52 2.05 3.89
CA HIS A 212 -2.62 0.91 2.98
C HIS A 212 -1.90 1.21 1.66
N GLU A 213 -2.24 2.34 1.03
CA GLU A 213 -1.58 2.77 -0.20
C GLU A 213 -0.08 3.04 0.01
N TYR A 214 0.30 3.60 1.16
CA TYR A 214 1.72 3.76 1.47
C TYR A 214 2.44 2.41 1.60
N PHE A 215 1.77 1.39 2.11
CA PHE A 215 2.39 0.07 2.18
C PHE A 215 2.63 -0.52 0.78
N HIS A 216 1.79 -0.22 -0.20
CA HIS A 216 2.08 -0.55 -1.60
C HIS A 216 3.31 0.21 -2.13
N ILE A 217 3.49 1.49 -1.78
CA ILE A 217 4.74 2.20 -2.09
C ILE A 217 5.94 1.44 -1.48
N TYR A 218 5.82 1.06 -0.21
CA TYR A 218 6.84 0.27 0.49
C TYR A 218 7.15 -1.04 -0.25
N GLN A 219 6.15 -1.81 -0.61
CA GLN A 219 6.29 -3.06 -1.35
C GLN A 219 7.00 -2.84 -2.68
N HIS A 220 6.52 -1.91 -3.49
CA HIS A 220 7.07 -1.61 -4.81
C HIS A 220 8.49 -1.04 -4.75
N ALA A 221 8.83 -0.28 -3.71
CA ALA A 221 10.16 0.30 -3.54
C ALA A 221 11.26 -0.74 -3.28
N HIS A 222 10.89 -1.93 -2.82
CA HIS A 222 11.82 -3.03 -2.60
C HIS A 222 12.07 -3.89 -3.85
N ILE A 223 11.43 -3.55 -4.97
CA ILE A 223 11.62 -4.23 -6.25
C ILE A 223 12.25 -3.22 -7.21
N SER A 224 13.56 -3.29 -7.36
CA SER A 224 14.34 -2.41 -8.22
C SER A 224 14.70 -3.05 -9.57
N ASN A 225 14.82 -4.38 -9.59
CA ASN A 225 15.18 -5.11 -10.79
C ASN A 225 13.93 -5.40 -11.63
N ILE A 226 13.62 -4.47 -12.53
CA ILE A 226 12.53 -4.57 -13.51
C ILE A 226 13.14 -4.49 -14.91
N ASP A 227 12.80 -5.46 -15.74
CA ASP A 227 13.15 -5.39 -17.16
C ASP A 227 12.31 -4.30 -17.83
N ASP A 228 12.93 -3.52 -18.70
CA ASP A 228 12.42 -2.26 -19.26
C ASP A 228 11.18 -2.37 -20.18
N GLU A 229 10.63 -3.57 -20.40
CA GLU A 229 9.66 -3.80 -21.48
C GLU A 229 8.18 -3.74 -21.09
N GLY A 230 7.81 -3.30 -19.88
CA GLY A 230 6.41 -3.34 -19.47
C GLY A 230 5.95 -2.26 -18.50
N PRO A 231 4.65 -2.19 -18.21
CA PRO A 231 4.16 -1.38 -17.12
C PRO A 231 4.77 -1.90 -15.81
N SER A 232 5.58 -1.07 -15.20
CA SER A 232 6.41 -1.45 -14.05
C SER A 232 5.62 -1.97 -12.84
N SER A 233 4.35 -1.58 -12.68
CA SER A 233 3.47 -2.11 -11.63
C SER A 233 3.18 -3.59 -11.81
N ALA A 234 2.79 -4.04 -13.02
CA ALA A 234 2.48 -5.44 -13.28
C ALA A 234 3.68 -6.38 -13.03
N ILE A 235 4.89 -5.92 -13.38
CA ILE A 235 6.12 -6.68 -13.11
C ILE A 235 6.37 -6.78 -11.61
N ARG A 236 6.13 -5.70 -10.86
CA ARG A 236 6.26 -5.71 -9.41
C ARG A 236 5.22 -6.59 -8.75
N ASP A 237 3.98 -6.53 -9.21
CA ASP A 237 2.90 -7.40 -8.71
C ASP A 237 3.22 -8.87 -8.95
N GLU A 238 3.77 -9.22 -10.12
CA GLU A 238 4.24 -10.58 -10.39
C GLU A 238 5.33 -11.01 -9.41
N LYS A 239 6.26 -10.13 -9.09
CA LYS A 239 7.31 -10.37 -8.10
C LYS A 239 6.80 -10.42 -6.65
N MET A 240 5.56 -10.02 -6.40
CA MET A 240 4.91 -10.03 -5.08
C MET A 240 3.85 -11.14 -4.92
N GLY A 241 3.93 -12.19 -5.70
CA GLY A 241 3.02 -13.33 -5.57
C GLY A 241 2.02 -13.50 -6.71
N GLY A 242 2.12 -12.64 -7.74
CA GLY A 242 1.41 -12.74 -9.01
C GLY A 242 0.59 -11.50 -9.36
N ALA A 243 0.71 -11.07 -10.62
CA ALA A 243 -0.17 -10.07 -11.17
C ALA A 243 -1.63 -10.53 -11.10
N ASP A 244 -2.56 -9.62 -10.85
CA ASP A 244 -3.98 -9.89 -10.66
C ASP A 244 -4.33 -10.81 -9.46
N LYS A 245 -3.38 -11.08 -8.57
CA LYS A 245 -3.56 -11.96 -7.41
C LYS A 245 -3.35 -11.20 -6.11
N PRO A 246 -4.41 -10.69 -5.50
CA PRO A 246 -4.32 -9.77 -4.36
C PRO A 246 -3.88 -10.40 -3.03
N TRP A 247 -3.91 -11.72 -2.93
CA TRP A 247 -3.79 -12.47 -1.67
C TRP A 247 -2.64 -12.05 -0.75
N PHE A 248 -1.46 -11.75 -1.29
CA PHE A 248 -0.29 -11.39 -0.50
C PHE A 248 -0.04 -9.88 -0.47
N ALA A 249 -0.08 -9.22 -1.63
CA ALA A 249 0.19 -7.78 -1.71
C ALA A 249 -0.88 -6.97 -0.96
N GLU A 250 -2.15 -7.21 -1.28
CA GLU A 250 -3.28 -6.52 -0.65
C GLU A 250 -3.48 -6.95 0.81
N GLY A 251 -3.36 -8.26 1.08
CA GLY A 251 -3.43 -8.76 2.46
C GLY A 251 -2.33 -8.15 3.35
N GLY A 252 -1.13 -7.97 2.79
CA GLY A 252 -0.01 -7.30 3.45
C GLY A 252 -0.27 -5.83 3.71
N ALA A 253 -0.74 -5.09 2.71
CA ALA A 253 -1.06 -3.68 2.82
C ALA A 253 -2.18 -3.45 3.84
N GLU A 254 -3.23 -4.24 3.76
CA GLU A 254 -4.38 -4.13 4.66
C GLU A 254 -4.00 -4.46 6.11
N TYR A 255 -3.37 -5.62 6.37
CA TYR A 255 -2.99 -5.99 7.74
C TYR A 255 -2.03 -4.98 8.36
N MET A 256 -1.00 -4.56 7.63
CA MET A 256 0.01 -3.64 8.14
C MET A 256 -0.57 -2.25 8.40
N ALA A 257 -1.48 -1.77 7.56
CA ALA A 257 -2.17 -0.50 7.78
C ALA A 257 -3.06 -0.54 9.03
N GLN A 258 -3.86 -1.58 9.19
CA GLN A 258 -4.71 -1.79 10.35
C GLN A 258 -3.89 -1.93 11.65
N LEU A 259 -2.79 -2.67 11.60
CA LEU A 259 -1.87 -2.86 12.71
C LEU A 259 -1.19 -1.53 13.11
N LEU A 260 -0.71 -0.74 12.14
CA LEU A 260 -0.12 0.57 12.41
C LEU A 260 -1.15 1.54 12.99
N TYR A 261 -2.37 1.53 12.45
CA TYR A 261 -3.45 2.38 12.96
C TYR A 261 -3.83 2.01 14.40
N SER A 262 -3.93 0.72 14.72
CA SER A 262 -4.26 0.24 16.07
C SER A 262 -3.30 0.74 17.16
N ARG A 263 -2.07 1.07 16.77
CA ARG A 263 -1.01 1.57 17.66
C ARG A 263 -1.02 3.08 17.83
N GLN A 264 -1.91 3.78 17.13
CA GLN A 264 -1.93 5.24 17.20
C GLN A 264 -2.59 5.74 18.51
N PRO A 265 -2.17 6.92 19.01
CA PRO A 265 -2.82 7.52 20.16
C PRO A 265 -4.33 7.70 19.94
N ASN A 266 -5.11 7.42 20.97
CA ASN A 266 -6.58 7.52 20.97
C ASN A 266 -7.34 6.49 20.11
N VAL A 267 -6.66 5.50 19.56
CA VAL A 267 -7.32 4.31 19.01
C VAL A 267 -7.61 3.32 20.12
N ARG A 268 -8.83 2.78 20.14
CA ARG A 268 -9.24 1.82 21.18
C ARG A 268 -8.37 0.56 21.16
N SER A 269 -8.07 0.00 22.32
CA SER A 269 -7.12 -1.11 22.47
C SER A 269 -7.55 -2.40 21.76
N ASN A 270 -8.86 -2.61 21.56
CA ASN A 270 -9.41 -3.77 20.88
C ASN A 270 -9.65 -3.55 19.37
N TYR A 271 -9.25 -2.39 18.84
CA TYR A 271 -9.52 -2.01 17.44
C TYR A 271 -9.15 -3.10 16.44
N LEU A 272 -7.90 -3.59 16.46
CA LEU A 272 -7.45 -4.58 15.49
C LEU A 272 -8.24 -5.90 15.58
N LYS A 273 -8.58 -6.34 16.80
CA LYS A 273 -9.42 -7.52 16.99
C LYS A 273 -10.81 -7.36 16.39
N GLU A 274 -11.42 -6.18 16.55
CA GLU A 274 -12.73 -5.89 15.98
C GLU A 274 -12.68 -5.86 14.43
N ILE A 275 -11.60 -5.33 13.86
CA ILE A 275 -11.40 -5.37 12.41
C ILE A 275 -11.29 -6.81 11.91
N MET A 276 -10.43 -7.61 12.56
CA MET A 276 -10.22 -8.99 12.16
C MET A 276 -11.48 -9.85 12.36
N ASP A 277 -12.24 -9.60 13.43
CA ASP A 277 -13.53 -10.27 13.64
C ASP A 277 -14.52 -9.99 12.49
N ARG A 278 -14.63 -8.73 12.05
CA ARG A 278 -15.44 -8.39 10.88
C ARG A 278 -14.95 -9.07 9.60
N LYS A 279 -13.63 -9.10 9.37
CA LYS A 279 -13.04 -9.79 8.22
C LYS A 279 -13.23 -11.32 8.26
N ALA A 280 -13.47 -11.89 9.45
CA ALA A 280 -13.79 -13.31 9.59
C ALA A 280 -15.14 -13.70 8.96
N TYR A 281 -16.03 -12.73 8.68
CA TYR A 281 -17.27 -12.99 7.95
C TYR A 281 -17.05 -13.60 6.56
N SER A 282 -15.94 -13.24 5.92
CA SER A 282 -15.57 -13.73 4.58
C SER A 282 -15.02 -15.17 4.56
N ILE A 283 -14.68 -15.73 5.74
CA ILE A 283 -14.06 -17.07 5.84
C ILE A 283 -14.99 -18.17 5.32
N GLY A 284 -16.28 -18.11 5.68
CA GLY A 284 -17.26 -19.10 5.23
C GLY A 284 -17.38 -19.15 3.71
N GLU A 285 -17.47 -17.98 3.06
CA GLU A 285 -17.55 -17.85 1.61
C GLU A 285 -16.28 -18.40 0.93
N TYR A 286 -15.11 -18.08 1.48
CA TYR A 286 -13.84 -18.58 0.97
C TYR A 286 -13.76 -20.12 1.02
N LEU A 287 -14.09 -20.70 2.16
CA LEU A 287 -14.06 -22.16 2.34
C LEU A 287 -15.05 -22.87 1.43
N ASP A 288 -16.24 -22.30 1.24
CA ASP A 288 -17.28 -22.85 0.35
C ASP A 288 -16.90 -22.74 -1.13
N TYR A 289 -16.18 -21.66 -1.51
CA TYR A 289 -15.72 -21.46 -2.88
C TYR A 289 -14.66 -22.48 -3.28
N GLY A 290 -13.79 -22.89 -2.36
CA GLY A 290 -12.86 -24.01 -2.50
C GLY A 290 -11.73 -23.80 -3.52
N LYS A 291 -11.50 -22.57 -4.00
CA LYS A 291 -10.35 -22.20 -4.82
C LYS A 291 -9.19 -21.81 -3.91
N PRO A 292 -7.96 -22.33 -4.14
CA PRO A 292 -6.81 -21.97 -3.33
C PRO A 292 -6.60 -20.44 -3.28
N LEU A 293 -6.24 -19.91 -2.12
CA LEU A 293 -6.10 -18.46 -1.91
C LEU A 293 -5.18 -17.80 -2.93
N LYS A 294 -4.02 -18.40 -3.24
CA LYS A 294 -3.07 -17.89 -4.23
C LYS A 294 -3.57 -17.88 -5.67
N ASP A 295 -4.66 -18.57 -5.96
CA ASP A 295 -5.25 -18.61 -7.30
C ASP A 295 -6.45 -17.67 -7.43
N LEU A 296 -6.88 -17.03 -6.32
CA LEU A 296 -7.90 -16.01 -6.34
C LEU A 296 -7.40 -14.75 -7.03
N THR A 297 -8.29 -14.15 -7.80
CA THR A 297 -8.06 -12.91 -8.53
C THR A 297 -9.04 -11.85 -8.07
N TYR A 298 -8.84 -10.61 -8.50
CA TYR A 298 -9.81 -9.52 -8.26
C TYR A 298 -11.21 -9.79 -8.84
N SER A 299 -11.35 -10.76 -9.78
CA SER A 299 -12.63 -11.13 -10.40
C SER A 299 -13.39 -12.20 -9.65
N ASP A 300 -12.76 -12.85 -8.69
CA ASP A 300 -13.42 -13.91 -7.94
C ASP A 300 -14.44 -13.29 -6.96
N PRO A 301 -15.55 -13.97 -6.68
CA PRO A 301 -16.62 -13.43 -5.82
C PRO A 301 -16.25 -13.39 -4.34
N VAL A 302 -15.12 -13.95 -3.96
CA VAL A 302 -14.63 -14.04 -2.58
C VAL A 302 -13.93 -12.74 -2.19
N GLN A 303 -14.10 -12.32 -0.95
CA GLN A 303 -13.38 -11.16 -0.38
C GLN A 303 -11.90 -11.49 -0.13
N THR A 304 -11.12 -11.49 -1.22
CA THR A 304 -9.71 -11.91 -1.20
C THR A 304 -8.84 -11.01 -0.31
N TYR A 305 -9.19 -9.73 -0.18
CA TYR A 305 -8.55 -8.81 0.76
C TYR A 305 -8.66 -9.29 2.20
N ASP A 306 -9.85 -9.70 2.63
CA ASP A 306 -10.09 -10.15 4.00
C ASP A 306 -9.32 -11.44 4.31
N ILE A 307 -9.36 -12.41 3.40
CA ILE A 307 -8.66 -13.68 3.58
C ILE A 307 -7.15 -13.47 3.52
N GLY A 308 -6.66 -12.62 2.61
CA GLY A 308 -5.25 -12.20 2.55
C GLY A 308 -4.79 -11.51 3.83
N THR A 309 -5.64 -10.67 4.43
CA THR A 309 -5.37 -10.03 5.74
C THR A 309 -5.20 -11.08 6.85
N TRP A 310 -6.06 -12.10 6.89
CA TRP A 310 -5.93 -13.21 7.83
C TRP A 310 -4.67 -14.04 7.60
N LEU A 311 -4.30 -14.29 6.33
CA LEU A 311 -3.05 -14.98 6.02
C LEU A 311 -1.84 -14.20 6.53
N VAL A 312 -1.81 -12.88 6.31
CA VAL A 312 -0.68 -12.06 6.76
C VAL A 312 -0.64 -11.99 8.29
N ALA A 313 -1.79 -11.90 8.97
CA ALA A 313 -1.85 -12.00 10.43
C ALA A 313 -1.24 -13.33 10.91
N TYR A 314 -1.59 -14.44 10.26
CA TYR A 314 -1.05 -15.78 10.56
C TYR A 314 0.46 -15.87 10.32
N ILE A 315 0.97 -15.28 9.23
CA ILE A 315 2.41 -15.22 8.97
C ILE A 315 3.11 -14.39 10.05
N VAL A 316 2.58 -13.21 10.39
CA VAL A 316 3.18 -12.33 11.39
C VAL A 316 3.18 -12.98 12.78
N ASP A 317 2.14 -13.72 13.16
CA ASP A 317 2.15 -14.51 14.40
C ASP A 317 3.25 -15.57 14.42
N LYS A 318 3.45 -16.28 13.30
CA LYS A 318 4.46 -17.33 13.18
C LYS A 318 5.90 -16.84 13.21
N VAL A 319 6.20 -15.76 12.49
CA VAL A 319 7.59 -15.33 12.23
C VAL A 319 7.94 -13.94 12.76
N GLY A 320 6.97 -13.21 13.23
CA GLY A 320 7.11 -11.83 13.71
C GLY A 320 7.01 -10.78 12.60
N GLU A 321 6.56 -9.58 12.98
CA GLU A 321 6.36 -8.45 12.08
C GLU A 321 7.65 -8.05 11.34
N GLU A 322 8.79 -8.02 12.03
CA GLU A 322 10.07 -7.64 11.44
C GLU A 322 10.49 -8.61 10.33
N THR A 323 10.28 -9.92 10.54
CA THR A 323 10.59 -10.93 9.54
C THR A 323 9.69 -10.78 8.32
N PHE A 324 8.38 -10.59 8.52
CA PHE A 324 7.45 -10.35 7.43
C PHE A 324 7.76 -9.06 6.67
N ARG A 325 7.85 -7.93 7.37
CA ARG A 325 7.94 -6.63 6.74
C ARG A 325 9.36 -6.29 6.28
N VAL A 326 10.38 -6.54 7.10
CA VAL A 326 11.74 -6.08 6.79
C VAL A 326 12.54 -7.14 6.07
N ASN A 327 12.65 -8.34 6.65
CA ASN A 327 13.59 -9.34 6.15
C ASN A 327 13.13 -9.92 4.82
N PHE A 328 11.84 -10.23 4.68
CA PHE A 328 11.27 -10.76 3.43
C PHE A 328 11.44 -9.77 2.26
N TYR A 329 11.00 -8.52 2.44
CA TYR A 329 11.07 -7.52 1.35
C TYR A 329 12.50 -7.14 0.99
N LYS A 330 13.42 -7.11 1.96
CA LYS A 330 14.84 -6.84 1.71
C LYS A 330 15.47 -7.85 0.73
N ASP A 331 15.07 -9.09 0.82
CA ASP A 331 15.62 -10.17 -0.01
C ASP A 331 14.80 -10.44 -1.29
N LEU A 332 13.60 -9.87 -1.39
CA LEU A 332 12.62 -10.16 -2.44
C LEU A 332 13.18 -9.92 -3.85
N ASP A 333 13.86 -8.78 -4.06
CA ASP A 333 14.40 -8.41 -5.38
C ASP A 333 15.54 -9.35 -5.83
N GLY A 334 16.37 -9.77 -4.88
CA GLY A 334 17.53 -10.61 -5.17
C GLY A 334 17.23 -12.11 -5.25
N LEU A 335 16.32 -12.61 -4.42
CA LEU A 335 15.99 -14.04 -4.36
C LEU A 335 14.72 -14.40 -5.16
N GLY A 336 13.86 -13.43 -5.45
CA GLY A 336 12.51 -13.68 -5.94
C GLY A 336 11.54 -14.13 -4.84
N PHE A 337 10.25 -14.19 -5.19
CA PHE A 337 9.17 -14.38 -4.22
C PHE A 337 9.28 -15.69 -3.46
N GLU A 338 9.30 -16.82 -4.14
CA GLU A 338 9.27 -18.15 -3.50
C GLU A 338 10.51 -18.45 -2.65
N GLU A 339 11.69 -18.04 -3.10
CA GLU A 339 12.92 -18.28 -2.32
C GLU A 339 12.99 -17.34 -1.09
N SER A 340 12.54 -16.08 -1.21
CA SER A 340 12.40 -15.18 -0.06
C SER A 340 11.35 -15.70 0.92
N PHE A 341 10.22 -16.17 0.41
CA PHE A 341 9.13 -16.74 1.20
C PHE A 341 9.62 -17.94 2.01
N LYS A 342 10.28 -18.90 1.35
CA LYS A 342 10.83 -20.07 1.99
C LYS A 342 11.92 -19.73 3.02
N LYS A 343 12.80 -18.78 2.69
CA LYS A 343 13.88 -18.35 3.58
C LYS A 343 13.36 -17.75 4.87
N HIS A 344 12.36 -16.88 4.77
CA HIS A 344 11.90 -16.07 5.90
C HIS A 344 10.70 -16.69 6.65
N PHE A 345 9.86 -17.46 5.96
CA PHE A 345 8.70 -18.10 6.58
C PHE A 345 8.88 -19.59 6.82
N GLY A 346 10.04 -20.15 6.44
CA GLY A 346 10.44 -21.50 6.74
C GLY A 346 9.90 -22.59 5.80
N MET A 347 9.01 -22.22 4.86
CA MET A 347 8.39 -23.12 3.88
C MET A 347 7.98 -22.35 2.64
N GLY A 348 7.71 -23.05 1.52
CA GLY A 348 7.18 -22.43 0.31
C GLY A 348 5.72 -21.94 0.48
N SER A 349 5.29 -21.05 -0.41
CA SER A 349 3.96 -20.44 -0.33
C SER A 349 2.83 -21.47 -0.37
N ASP A 350 2.94 -22.50 -1.23
CA ASP A 350 1.95 -23.58 -1.32
C ASP A 350 1.74 -24.34 -0.01
N GLN A 351 2.84 -24.65 0.67
CA GLN A 351 2.77 -25.36 1.94
C GLN A 351 2.16 -24.47 3.02
N LEU A 352 2.58 -23.21 3.10
CA LEU A 352 2.07 -22.28 4.11
C LEU A 352 0.57 -22.02 3.92
N ILE A 353 0.12 -21.84 2.67
CA ILE A 353 -1.31 -21.68 2.37
C ILE A 353 -2.10 -22.94 2.76
N SER A 354 -1.56 -24.14 2.47
CA SER A 354 -2.22 -25.39 2.89
C SER A 354 -2.34 -25.50 4.41
N GLU A 355 -1.33 -25.06 5.17
CA GLU A 355 -1.40 -25.01 6.64
C GLU A 355 -2.41 -23.94 7.11
N PHE A 356 -2.42 -22.78 6.47
CA PHE A 356 -3.36 -21.71 6.73
C PHE A 356 -4.81 -22.14 6.44
N ASP A 357 -5.07 -22.85 5.34
CA ASP A 357 -6.39 -23.34 4.97
C ASP A 357 -6.97 -24.33 6.01
N GLU A 358 -6.12 -25.07 6.70
CA GLU A 358 -6.56 -25.91 7.82
C GLU A 358 -6.74 -25.09 9.11
N TRP A 359 -5.86 -24.12 9.35
CA TRP A 359 -5.92 -23.28 10.54
C TRP A 359 -7.14 -22.36 10.54
N ILE A 360 -7.51 -21.77 9.40
CA ILE A 360 -8.62 -20.80 9.29
C ILE A 360 -10.00 -21.41 9.51
N LYS A 361 -10.12 -22.75 9.51
CA LYS A 361 -11.34 -23.48 9.83
C LYS A 361 -11.71 -23.49 11.32
N GLN A 362 -10.81 -23.01 12.17
CA GLN A 362 -11.08 -22.94 13.61
C GLN A 362 -12.17 -21.92 13.92
N PRO A 363 -12.83 -22.01 15.10
CA PRO A 363 -13.73 -20.96 15.57
C PRO A 363 -13.06 -19.60 15.58
N VAL A 364 -13.77 -18.52 15.24
CA VAL A 364 -13.25 -17.16 15.15
C VAL A 364 -12.56 -16.72 16.46
N ASP A 365 -13.12 -17.08 17.62
CA ASP A 365 -12.52 -16.80 18.92
C ASP A 365 -11.11 -17.41 19.09
N GLU A 366 -10.84 -18.55 18.45
CA GLU A 366 -9.49 -19.16 18.43
C GLU A 366 -8.57 -18.41 17.46
N LEU A 367 -9.10 -18.05 16.27
CA LEU A 367 -8.35 -17.26 15.29
C LEU A 367 -7.92 -15.90 15.85
N LEU A 368 -8.80 -15.23 16.61
CA LEU A 368 -8.53 -13.92 17.21
C LEU A 368 -7.45 -13.94 18.30
N LYS A 369 -6.99 -15.10 18.75
CA LYS A 369 -5.93 -15.20 19.77
C LYS A 369 -4.56 -14.77 19.26
N ILE A 370 -4.31 -14.86 17.95
CA ILE A 370 -3.06 -14.41 17.35
C ILE A 370 -3.00 -12.88 17.16
N ILE A 371 -4.14 -12.20 17.28
CA ILE A 371 -4.21 -10.75 17.08
C ILE A 371 -3.81 -10.04 18.37
N PRO A 372 -2.78 -9.16 18.32
CA PRO A 372 -2.23 -8.50 19.49
C PRO A 372 -3.20 -7.54 20.19
#